data_9bbb6e6f30cea3ab0f4f76dc87bdfd6a
#
_entry.id   9bbb6e6f30cea3ab0f4f76dc87bdfd6a
#
_cell.length_a   1.000
_cell.length_b   1.000
_cell.length_c   1.000
_cell.angle_alpha   90.00
_cell.angle_beta   90.00
_cell.angle_gamma   90.00
#
_symmetry.space_group_name_H-M   'P 1'
#
loop_
_entity.id
_entity.type
_entity.pdbx_description
1 polymer ?
#
loop_
_entity_poly.entity_id
_entity_poly.type
_entity_poly.pdbx_seq_one_letter_code
_entity_poly.pdbx_strand_id
1 'polypeptide(L)'
;MKGFRALGADVDICHGAIVAKAENLHGSHIFLDVVSVGATINIMMAASMATGRTIIENAAREPHVVDVANFLNSMGANIKGAGTDVIRIRGVETLHRTEYSIIPDQIEAGTFMFAAAATRGDVTVRNVIPKHLEATT
;
A
#
# COMPACT_ATOMS: atom_id res chain seq x y z
N MET A 1 6.16 10.92 -6.41
CA MET A 1 6.57 11.33 -7.77
C MET A 1 7.53 10.35 -8.43
N LYS A 2 8.70 9.99 -7.81
CA LYS A 2 9.72 9.10 -8.40
C LYS A 2 9.12 7.79 -8.98
N GLY A 3 8.27 7.10 -8.24
CA GLY A 3 7.66 5.85 -8.69
C GLY A 3 6.77 6.01 -9.93
N PHE A 4 5.96 7.05 -10.00
CA PHE A 4 5.12 7.30 -11.18
C PHE A 4 5.93 7.65 -12.41
N ARG A 5 7.01 8.44 -12.25
CA ARG A 5 7.95 8.70 -13.36
C ARG A 5 8.62 7.42 -13.85
N ALA A 6 9.00 6.53 -12.93
CA ALA A 6 9.57 5.24 -13.30
C ALA A 6 8.58 4.35 -14.08
N LEU A 7 7.28 4.46 -13.80
CA LEU A 7 6.22 3.80 -14.57
C LEU A 7 5.88 4.50 -15.89
N GLY A 8 6.57 5.61 -16.24
CA GLY A 8 6.38 6.32 -17.49
C GLY A 8 5.41 7.50 -17.44
N ALA A 9 4.95 7.90 -16.25
CA ALA A 9 4.14 9.10 -16.12
C ALA A 9 5.00 10.37 -16.14
N ASP A 10 4.49 11.40 -16.81
CA ASP A 10 4.97 12.77 -16.64
C ASP A 10 4.36 13.35 -15.35
N VAL A 11 5.22 13.79 -14.43
CA VAL A 11 4.79 14.25 -13.12
C VAL A 11 5.40 15.58 -12.78
N ASP A 12 4.57 16.58 -12.55
CA ASP A 12 4.96 17.95 -12.23
C ASP A 12 4.20 18.50 -11.02
N ILE A 13 4.66 19.65 -10.51
CA ILE A 13 3.99 20.38 -9.43
C ILE A 13 3.49 21.71 -10.01
N CYS A 14 2.16 21.84 -10.08
CA CYS A 14 1.51 23.03 -10.58
C CYS A 14 0.65 23.66 -9.45
N HIS A 15 0.97 24.89 -9.06
CA HIS A 15 0.21 25.63 -8.03
C HIS A 15 0.03 24.87 -6.72
N GLY A 16 1.04 24.09 -6.30
CA GLY A 16 1.01 23.27 -5.08
C GLY A 16 0.29 21.92 -5.22
N ALA A 17 -0.29 21.62 -6.38
CA ALA A 17 -0.87 20.32 -6.69
C ALA A 17 0.11 19.44 -7.48
N ILE A 18 0.14 18.15 -7.21
CA ILE A 18 0.86 17.17 -8.03
C ILE A 18 -0.02 16.80 -9.21
N VAL A 19 0.48 17.06 -10.42
CA VAL A 19 -0.17 16.68 -11.68
C VAL A 19 0.61 15.52 -12.28
N ALA A 20 -0.06 14.39 -12.51
CA ALA A 20 0.52 13.23 -13.16
C ALA A 20 -0.27 12.90 -14.43
N LYS A 21 0.41 12.72 -15.55
CA LYS A 21 -0.18 12.37 -16.84
C LYS A 21 0.55 11.18 -17.43
N ALA A 22 -0.17 10.22 -17.97
CA ALA A 22 0.37 9.12 -18.74
C ALA A 22 -0.65 8.68 -19.79
N GLU A 23 -0.19 8.39 -20.99
CA GLU A 23 -1.00 7.69 -22.00
C GLU A 23 -1.05 6.21 -21.69
N ASN A 24 0.12 5.63 -21.39
CA ASN A 24 0.26 4.24 -21.00
C ASN A 24 1.32 4.14 -19.89
N LEU A 25 1.02 3.40 -18.85
CA LEU A 25 1.98 3.01 -17.82
C LEU A 25 2.66 1.70 -18.21
N HIS A 26 3.95 1.59 -17.93
CA HIS A 26 4.73 0.39 -18.18
C HIS A 26 5.53 -0.01 -16.94
N GLY A 27 5.70 -1.32 -16.77
CA GLY A 27 6.40 -1.89 -15.63
C GLY A 27 7.86 -1.45 -15.56
N SER A 28 8.37 -1.29 -14.36
CA SER A 28 9.73 -0.84 -14.09
C SER A 28 10.28 -1.43 -12.80
N HIS A 29 11.59 -1.36 -12.63
CA HIS A 29 12.27 -1.67 -11.37
C HIS A 29 12.42 -0.37 -10.57
N ILE A 30 11.78 -0.32 -9.40
CA ILE A 30 11.67 0.87 -8.57
C ILE A 30 12.26 0.59 -7.20
N PHE A 31 13.37 1.25 -6.88
CA PHE A 31 13.93 1.27 -5.53
C PHE A 31 13.43 2.51 -4.79
N LEU A 32 12.82 2.31 -3.62
CA LEU A 32 12.38 3.39 -2.74
C LEU A 32 13.53 3.84 -1.85
N ASP A 33 13.94 5.10 -1.95
CA ASP A 33 15.05 5.66 -1.17
C ASP A 33 14.75 5.64 0.33
N VAL A 34 13.47 5.70 0.68
CA VAL A 34 12.95 5.61 2.05
C VAL A 34 11.74 4.67 2.03
N VAL A 35 11.64 3.80 3.04
CA VAL A 35 10.44 2.98 3.25
C VAL A 35 9.24 3.91 3.46
N SER A 36 8.24 3.80 2.61
CA SER A 36 7.06 4.64 2.64
C SER A 36 5.82 3.84 2.27
N VAL A 37 4.87 3.76 3.19
CA VAL A 37 3.57 3.11 2.99
C VAL A 37 2.82 3.76 1.83
N GLY A 38 2.68 5.09 1.86
CA GLY A 38 1.97 5.82 0.81
C GLY A 38 2.61 5.64 -0.56
N ALA A 39 3.95 5.68 -0.67
CA ALA A 39 4.63 5.41 -1.92
C ALA A 39 4.40 3.98 -2.40
N THR A 40 4.56 2.99 -1.53
CA THR A 40 4.37 1.56 -1.85
C THR A 40 2.97 1.29 -2.37
N ILE A 41 1.93 1.74 -1.67
CA ILE A 41 0.52 1.52 -2.04
C ILE A 41 0.19 2.21 -3.37
N ASN A 42 0.56 3.49 -3.54
CA ASN A 42 0.25 4.22 -4.76
C ASN A 42 0.95 3.64 -6.00
N ILE A 43 2.22 3.23 -5.87
CA ILE A 43 2.95 2.58 -6.97
C ILE A 43 2.32 1.21 -7.27
N MET A 44 1.96 0.44 -6.24
CA MET A 44 1.34 -0.87 -6.38
C MET A 44 0.00 -0.78 -7.14
N MET A 45 -0.86 0.18 -6.80
CA MET A 45 -2.11 0.43 -7.51
C MET A 45 -1.87 0.78 -8.98
N ALA A 46 -0.98 1.73 -9.26
CA ALA A 46 -0.66 2.14 -10.63
C ALA A 46 -0.04 1.00 -11.45
N ALA A 47 0.86 0.22 -10.84
CA ALA A 47 1.53 -0.90 -11.49
C ALA A 47 0.61 -2.09 -11.78
N SER A 48 -0.51 -2.21 -11.08
CA SER A 48 -1.45 -3.32 -11.25
C SER A 48 -2.04 -3.40 -12.66
N MET A 49 -2.11 -2.28 -13.37
CA MET A 49 -2.59 -2.21 -14.76
C MET A 49 -1.51 -1.69 -15.73
N ALA A 50 -0.28 -1.51 -15.29
CA ALA A 50 0.83 -1.12 -16.16
C ALA A 50 1.27 -2.30 -17.04
N THR A 51 1.64 -2.03 -18.29
CA THR A 51 2.10 -3.08 -19.21
C THR A 51 3.43 -3.68 -18.74
N GLY A 52 3.48 -5.00 -18.58
CA GLY A 52 4.71 -5.71 -18.22
C GLY A 52 4.86 -6.01 -16.74
N ARG A 53 6.08 -5.92 -16.22
CA ARG A 53 6.42 -6.24 -14.82
C ARG A 53 6.94 -5.03 -14.08
N THR A 54 6.47 -4.86 -12.84
CA THR A 54 7.04 -3.92 -11.87
C THR A 54 7.64 -4.67 -10.70
N ILE A 55 8.81 -4.22 -10.26
CA ILE A 55 9.44 -4.66 -9.02
C ILE A 55 9.60 -3.42 -8.14
N ILE A 56 9.06 -3.47 -6.93
CA ILE A 56 9.25 -2.43 -5.92
C ILE A 56 10.20 -3.01 -4.88
N GLU A 57 11.37 -2.40 -4.69
CA GLU A 57 12.33 -2.72 -3.65
C GLU A 57 12.33 -1.68 -2.54
N ASN A 58 12.70 -2.09 -1.33
CA ASN A 58 12.59 -1.32 -0.10
C ASN A 58 11.13 -0.90 0.18
N ALA A 59 10.20 -1.78 -0.15
CA ALA A 59 8.76 -1.58 0.04
C ALA A 59 8.38 -1.60 1.52
N ALA A 60 7.33 -0.89 1.87
CA ALA A 60 6.70 -0.95 3.18
C ALA A 60 6.04 -2.33 3.40
N ARG A 61 6.06 -2.83 4.64
CA ARG A 61 5.67 -4.21 5.00
C ARG A 61 4.43 -4.27 5.89
N GLU A 62 3.87 -3.12 6.23
CA GLU A 62 2.77 -2.97 7.17
C GLU A 62 1.54 -3.77 6.73
N PRO A 63 0.72 -4.26 7.67
CA PRO A 63 -0.44 -5.10 7.39
C PRO A 63 -1.41 -4.51 6.36
N HIS A 64 -1.64 -3.20 6.38
CA HIS A 64 -2.52 -2.55 5.42
C HIS A 64 -1.94 -2.48 3.98
N VAL A 65 -0.61 -2.58 3.81
CA VAL A 65 0.00 -2.77 2.48
C VAL A 65 -0.33 -4.16 1.94
N VAL A 66 -0.28 -5.17 2.82
CA VAL A 66 -0.67 -6.55 2.48
C VAL A 66 -2.16 -6.61 2.15
N ASP A 67 -2.98 -5.91 2.93
CA ASP A 67 -4.44 -5.86 2.74
C ASP A 67 -4.81 -5.26 1.37
N VAL A 68 -4.19 -4.14 0.98
CA VAL A 68 -4.38 -3.56 -0.36
C VAL A 68 -3.96 -4.52 -1.46
N ALA A 69 -2.84 -5.24 -1.30
CA ALA A 69 -2.40 -6.24 -2.27
C ALA A 69 -3.41 -7.39 -2.39
N ASN A 70 -3.95 -7.87 -1.28
CA ASN A 70 -4.97 -8.91 -1.24
C ASN A 70 -6.27 -8.42 -1.91
N PHE A 71 -6.70 -7.20 -1.62
CA PHE A 71 -7.85 -6.58 -2.27
C PHE A 71 -7.67 -6.49 -3.79
N LEU A 72 -6.54 -5.97 -4.27
CA LEU A 72 -6.24 -5.89 -5.69
C LEU A 72 -6.18 -7.27 -6.34
N ASN A 73 -5.56 -8.25 -5.68
CA ASN A 73 -5.51 -9.63 -6.17
C ASN A 73 -6.91 -10.26 -6.25
N SER A 74 -7.82 -9.95 -5.31
CA SER A 74 -9.21 -10.40 -5.37
C SER A 74 -9.99 -9.76 -6.54
N MET A 75 -9.51 -8.64 -7.07
CA MET A 75 -10.01 -7.99 -8.29
C MET A 75 -9.35 -8.54 -9.57
N GLY A 76 -8.43 -9.49 -9.46
CA GLY A 76 -7.73 -10.09 -10.61
C GLY A 76 -6.33 -9.54 -10.88
N ALA A 77 -5.79 -8.69 -10.02
CA ALA A 77 -4.38 -8.26 -10.11
C ALA A 77 -3.41 -9.43 -9.85
N ASN A 78 -2.15 -9.25 -10.22
CA ASN A 78 -1.10 -10.24 -10.00
C ASN A 78 0.03 -9.60 -9.19
N ILE A 79 -0.13 -9.59 -7.87
CA ILE A 79 0.79 -8.98 -6.91
C ILE A 79 1.33 -10.06 -5.99
N LYS A 80 2.65 -10.13 -5.82
CA LYS A 80 3.34 -11.08 -4.95
C LYS A 80 4.38 -10.37 -4.10
N GLY A 81 4.63 -10.90 -2.90
CA GLY A 81 5.66 -10.39 -2.00
C GLY A 81 5.21 -9.22 -1.11
N ALA A 82 3.93 -8.83 -1.10
CA ALA A 82 3.42 -7.88 -0.11
C ALA A 82 3.66 -8.39 1.31
N GLY A 83 4.11 -7.51 2.21
CA GLY A 83 4.59 -7.87 3.56
C GLY A 83 6.09 -8.19 3.61
N THR A 84 6.78 -8.18 2.48
CA THR A 84 8.25 -8.23 2.40
C THR A 84 8.79 -6.92 1.82
N ASP A 85 10.10 -6.75 1.81
CA ASP A 85 10.77 -5.58 1.22
C ASP A 85 10.76 -5.55 -0.31
N VAL A 86 10.32 -6.63 -0.96
CA VAL A 86 10.27 -6.74 -2.41
C VAL A 86 8.90 -7.17 -2.89
N ILE A 87 8.20 -6.28 -3.56
CA ILE A 87 6.89 -6.54 -4.18
C ILE A 87 7.06 -6.69 -5.69
N ARG A 88 6.50 -7.75 -6.24
CA ARG A 88 6.51 -8.05 -7.67
C ARG A 88 5.10 -8.01 -8.21
N ILE A 89 4.90 -7.23 -9.25
CA ILE A 89 3.59 -6.99 -9.87
C ILE A 89 3.71 -7.31 -11.35
N ARG A 90 2.78 -8.08 -11.86
CA ARG A 90 2.56 -8.23 -13.28
C ARG A 90 1.26 -7.53 -13.64
N GLY A 91 1.34 -6.50 -14.45
CA GLY A 91 0.18 -5.75 -14.85
C GLY A 91 -0.84 -6.60 -15.60
N VAL A 92 -2.10 -6.27 -15.43
CA VAL A 92 -3.25 -6.92 -16.08
C VAL A 92 -4.03 -5.90 -16.89
N GLU A 93 -4.73 -6.36 -17.92
CA GLU A 93 -5.50 -5.47 -18.80
C GLU A 93 -6.75 -4.92 -18.12
N THR A 94 -7.36 -5.71 -17.24
CA THR A 94 -8.61 -5.35 -16.56
C THR A 94 -8.65 -5.87 -15.13
N LEU A 95 -9.30 -5.11 -14.26
CA LEU A 95 -9.68 -5.53 -12.93
C LEU A 95 -11.21 -5.67 -12.88
N HIS A 96 -11.71 -6.65 -12.13
CA HIS A 96 -13.14 -6.85 -11.94
C HIS A 96 -13.58 -6.44 -10.53
N ARG A 97 -14.88 -6.25 -10.35
CA ARG A 97 -15.45 -5.99 -9.03
C ARG A 97 -15.29 -7.19 -8.11
N THR A 98 -15.18 -6.92 -6.83
CA THR A 98 -15.12 -7.93 -5.77
C THR A 98 -15.83 -7.44 -4.51
N GLU A 99 -16.21 -8.36 -3.65
CA GLU A 99 -16.56 -8.06 -2.26
C GLU A 99 -15.36 -8.36 -1.39
N TYR A 100 -15.01 -7.43 -0.51
CA TYR A 100 -13.82 -7.53 0.31
C TYR A 100 -14.06 -6.91 1.69
N SER A 101 -13.63 -7.57 2.74
CA SER A 101 -13.65 -7.02 4.10
C SER A 101 -12.27 -6.49 4.45
N ILE A 102 -12.17 -5.19 4.66
CA ILE A 102 -10.94 -4.52 5.08
C ILE A 102 -10.55 -4.97 6.49
N ILE A 103 -9.27 -5.17 6.73
CA ILE A 103 -8.76 -5.49 8.06
C ILE A 103 -8.98 -4.33 9.05
N PRO A 104 -9.10 -4.62 10.37
CA PRO A 104 -9.14 -3.58 11.39
C PRO A 104 -7.90 -2.68 11.37
N ASP A 105 -8.09 -1.39 11.59
CA ASP A 105 -7.00 -0.41 11.64
C ASP A 105 -6.17 -0.56 12.91
N GLN A 106 -4.93 -1.02 12.77
CA GLN A 106 -3.99 -1.18 13.87
C GLN A 106 -3.56 0.16 14.49
N ILE A 107 -3.53 1.24 13.68
CA ILE A 107 -3.11 2.56 14.15
C ILE A 107 -4.18 3.15 15.05
N GLU A 108 -5.45 3.03 14.66
CA GLU A 108 -6.58 3.44 15.48
C GLU A 108 -6.62 2.63 16.79
N ALA A 109 -6.50 1.31 16.70
CA ALA A 109 -6.47 0.44 17.87
C ALA A 109 -5.34 0.82 18.84
N GLY A 110 -4.10 0.97 18.36
CA GLY A 110 -2.96 1.40 19.15
C GLY A 110 -3.16 2.78 19.78
N THR A 111 -3.76 3.71 19.06
CA THR A 111 -4.07 5.06 19.58
C THR A 111 -4.98 5.01 20.80
N PHE A 112 -6.04 4.20 20.77
CA PHE A 112 -6.92 4.02 21.92
C PHE A 112 -6.24 3.27 23.08
N MET A 113 -5.37 2.31 22.79
CA MET A 113 -4.57 1.62 23.82
C MET A 113 -3.64 2.61 24.54
N PHE A 114 -2.92 3.48 23.80
CA PHE A 114 -2.10 4.53 24.40
C PHE A 114 -2.91 5.56 25.16
N ALA A 115 -4.08 5.95 24.69
CA ALA A 115 -4.98 6.86 25.40
C ALA A 115 -5.43 6.27 26.75
N ALA A 116 -5.81 4.98 26.78
CA ALA A 116 -6.16 4.28 28.00
C ALA A 116 -4.99 4.24 29.00
N ALA A 117 -3.79 3.91 28.55
CA ALA A 117 -2.59 3.88 29.38
C ALA A 117 -2.26 5.27 29.95
N ALA A 118 -2.31 6.31 29.12
CA ALA A 118 -1.99 7.69 29.49
C ALA A 118 -2.97 8.26 30.55
N THR A 119 -4.24 7.87 30.47
CA THR A 119 -5.29 8.33 31.39
C THR A 119 -5.50 7.39 32.58
N ARG A 120 -4.77 6.28 32.65
CA ARG A 120 -5.00 5.18 33.62
C ARG A 120 -6.46 4.70 33.59
N GLY A 121 -7.05 4.72 32.38
CA GLY A 121 -8.42 4.27 32.15
C GLY A 121 -8.53 2.78 31.97
N ASP A 122 -9.75 2.25 32.06
CA ASP A 122 -10.09 0.87 31.74
C ASP A 122 -10.89 0.85 30.43
N VAL A 123 -10.24 0.44 29.32
CA VAL A 123 -10.82 0.47 27.98
C VAL A 123 -10.65 -0.90 27.31
N THR A 124 -11.73 -1.41 26.75
CA THR A 124 -11.71 -2.63 25.94
C THR A 124 -11.75 -2.26 24.45
N VAL A 125 -10.67 -2.51 23.74
CA VAL A 125 -10.61 -2.35 22.26
C VAL A 125 -11.02 -3.68 21.63
N ARG A 126 -12.07 -3.66 20.81
CA ARG A 126 -12.62 -4.86 20.14
C ARG A 126 -12.30 -4.86 18.64
N ASN A 127 -12.48 -6.01 17.99
CA ASN A 127 -12.26 -6.19 16.56
C ASN A 127 -10.86 -5.78 16.15
N VAL A 128 -9.86 -6.33 16.81
CA VAL A 128 -8.43 -6.11 16.52
C VAL A 128 -7.76 -7.40 16.14
N ILE A 129 -6.67 -7.30 15.40
CA ILE A 129 -5.78 -8.43 15.09
C ILE A 129 -4.56 -8.31 16.02
N PRO A 130 -4.44 -9.11 17.08
CA PRO A 130 -3.39 -8.97 18.09
C PRO A 130 -1.98 -8.97 17.50
N LYS A 131 -1.74 -9.81 16.50
CA LYS A 131 -0.45 -9.89 15.80
C LYS A 131 -0.01 -8.56 15.18
N HIS A 132 -0.94 -7.69 14.81
CA HIS A 132 -0.63 -6.37 14.25
C HIS A 132 -0.27 -5.33 15.32
N LEU A 133 -0.47 -5.67 16.60
CA LEU A 133 -0.26 -4.79 17.76
C LEU A 133 0.93 -5.21 18.63
N GLU A 134 1.71 -6.22 18.23
CA GLU A 134 2.84 -6.76 19.01
C GLU A 134 3.86 -5.68 19.39
N ALA A 135 4.06 -4.67 18.56
CA ALA A 135 4.96 -3.55 18.87
C ALA A 135 4.34 -2.53 19.86
N THR A 136 3.04 -2.62 20.14
CA THR A 136 2.29 -1.68 20.99
C THR A 136 1.96 -2.31 22.36
N THR A 137 1.98 -3.61 22.46
CA THR A 137 1.73 -4.40 23.68
C THR A 137 3.01 -4.90 24.30
#